data_03e8bc81a8184c9c78fa195d6376906f
#
_entry.id   03e8bc81a8184c9c78fa195d6376906f
#
_cell.length_a   1.000
_cell.length_b   1.000
_cell.length_c   1.000
_cell.angle_alpha   90.00
_cell.angle_beta   90.00
_cell.angle_gamma   90.00
#
_symmetry.space_group_name_H-M   'P 1'
#
loop_
_entity.id
_entity.type
_entity.pdbx_description
1 polymer ?
#
loop_
_entity_poly.entity_id
_entity_poly.type
_entity_poly.pdbx_seq_one_letter_code
_entity_poly.pdbx_strand_id
1 'polypeptide(L)'
;MEKNYKLTIAYDGTRFFGWEHQPDKETIQGKLESVLERLQSRPVDLIGAGRTDAGVHARAMVASVRLDVRRSPEEIRDYMNRYLPDAIAVREVKEASDRFHARYNALGKTYRYTCFIGPVKPVFDRKYVTLLDFSPDTEKMRRAAEILQGEHDFRAFCGNPRMKKSTVRLVDTIQIEERKDRILFTFHGTGFLQNMVRILVGTLLEVGRGRWEPEYVQEILDGKDRKLAGPTAPPEGLCLMKVDY
;
A
#
# COMPACT_ATOMS: atom_id res chain seq x y z
N MET A 1 -11.24 21.00 -24.24
CA MET A 1 -11.43 21.44 -22.84
C MET A 1 -10.83 20.40 -21.92
N GLU A 2 -10.08 20.85 -20.95
CA GLU A 2 -9.46 20.00 -19.94
C GLU A 2 -10.53 19.29 -19.10
N LYS A 3 -10.36 17.98 -18.90
CA LYS A 3 -11.24 17.13 -18.09
C LYS A 3 -10.45 16.46 -16.99
N ASN A 4 -11.12 16.18 -15.88
CA ASN A 4 -10.55 15.41 -14.78
C ASN A 4 -10.82 13.92 -14.97
N TYR A 5 -9.80 13.09 -14.79
CA TYR A 5 -9.89 11.64 -14.94
C TYR A 5 -9.48 10.92 -13.66
N LYS A 6 -10.21 9.85 -13.34
CA LYS A 6 -9.87 8.87 -12.33
C LYS A 6 -9.27 7.64 -13.00
N LEU A 7 -8.06 7.26 -12.59
CA LEU A 7 -7.34 6.09 -13.09
C LEU A 7 -7.28 5.03 -12.00
N THR A 8 -7.53 3.76 -12.36
CA THR A 8 -7.28 2.59 -11.50
C THR A 8 -6.08 1.84 -12.05
N ILE A 9 -5.04 1.67 -11.24
CA ILE A 9 -3.71 1.26 -11.68
C ILE A 9 -3.26 0.04 -10.87
N ALA A 10 -2.73 -0.98 -11.55
CA ALA A 10 -2.03 -2.11 -10.93
C ALA A 10 -0.54 -2.05 -11.24
N TYR A 11 0.30 -2.46 -10.30
CA TYR A 11 1.74 -2.54 -10.54
C TYR A 11 2.46 -3.57 -9.65
N ASP A 12 3.48 -4.17 -10.23
CA ASP A 12 4.56 -4.87 -9.53
C ASP A 12 5.62 -3.85 -9.11
N GLY A 13 5.69 -3.55 -7.82
CA GLY A 13 6.61 -2.55 -7.27
C GLY A 13 8.06 -3.00 -7.15
N THR A 14 8.39 -4.26 -7.43
CA THR A 14 9.69 -4.90 -7.12
C THR A 14 10.90 -4.08 -7.59
N ARG A 15 10.81 -3.42 -8.74
CA ARG A 15 11.92 -2.68 -9.36
C ARG A 15 11.80 -1.16 -9.22
N PHE A 16 10.77 -0.68 -8.50
CA PHE A 16 10.50 0.75 -8.39
C PHE A 16 10.87 1.27 -6.99
N PHE A 17 11.31 2.52 -6.94
CA PHE A 17 11.59 3.25 -5.71
C PHE A 17 10.32 3.83 -5.07
N GLY A 18 9.21 3.08 -5.19
CA GLY A 18 7.90 3.43 -4.66
C GLY A 18 7.03 4.20 -5.66
N TRP A 19 5.95 4.74 -5.13
CA TRP A 19 4.98 5.50 -5.94
C TRP A 19 5.52 6.87 -6.34
N GLU A 20 5.92 7.70 -5.36
CA GLU A 20 6.16 9.13 -5.53
C GLU A 20 7.33 9.43 -6.45
N HIS A 21 7.13 10.39 -7.36
CA HIS A 21 8.18 10.89 -8.24
C HIS A 21 9.40 11.37 -7.44
N GLN A 22 10.56 10.90 -7.79
CA GLN A 22 11.85 11.27 -7.20
C GLN A 22 12.85 11.52 -8.33
N PRO A 23 13.67 12.58 -8.24
CA PRO A 23 14.73 12.80 -9.20
C PRO A 23 15.66 11.58 -9.31
N ASP A 24 16.05 11.24 -10.52
CA ASP A 24 17.02 10.17 -10.84
C ASP A 24 16.63 8.75 -10.37
N LYS A 25 15.33 8.53 -10.03
CA LYS A 25 14.83 7.21 -9.64
C LYS A 25 13.64 6.80 -10.47
N GLU A 26 13.59 5.51 -10.78
CA GLU A 26 12.41 4.93 -11.41
C GLU A 26 11.28 4.75 -10.38
N THR A 27 10.20 5.50 -10.56
CA THR A 27 9.01 5.47 -9.69
C THR A 27 7.77 5.19 -10.52
N ILE A 28 6.72 4.68 -9.86
CA ILE A 28 5.45 4.40 -10.55
C ILE A 28 4.84 5.68 -11.11
N GLN A 29 4.76 6.74 -10.31
CA GLN A 29 4.21 8.03 -10.70
C GLN A 29 5.00 8.63 -11.89
N GLY A 30 6.33 8.64 -11.83
CA GLY A 30 7.16 9.18 -12.91
C GLY A 30 6.97 8.45 -14.25
N LYS A 31 6.78 7.11 -14.23
CA LYS A 31 6.47 6.36 -15.48
C LYS A 31 5.09 6.72 -16.03
N LEU A 32 4.09 6.85 -15.17
CA LEU A 32 2.73 7.25 -15.59
C LEU A 32 2.72 8.67 -16.15
N GLU A 33 3.35 9.63 -15.46
CA GLU A 33 3.48 11.02 -15.89
C GLU A 33 4.17 11.10 -17.26
N SER A 34 5.31 10.45 -17.44
CA SER A 34 6.04 10.44 -18.71
C SER A 34 5.19 9.96 -19.89
N VAL A 35 4.32 8.96 -19.71
CA VAL A 35 3.44 8.47 -20.77
C VAL A 35 2.30 9.46 -21.04
N LEU A 36 1.72 10.07 -19.98
CA LEU A 36 0.65 11.06 -20.13
C LEU A 36 1.16 12.38 -20.72
N GLU A 37 2.37 12.80 -20.39
CA GLU A 37 3.02 13.97 -21.00
C GLU A 37 3.22 13.80 -22.50
N ARG A 38 3.62 12.60 -22.94
CA ARG A 38 3.69 12.27 -24.39
C ARG A 38 2.30 12.33 -25.04
N LEU A 39 1.25 11.89 -24.33
CA LEU A 39 -0.12 11.87 -24.85
C LEU A 39 -0.63 13.28 -25.15
N GLN A 40 -0.34 14.25 -24.30
CA GLN A 40 -0.85 15.64 -24.44
C GLN A 40 0.23 16.67 -24.80
N SER A 41 1.49 16.26 -24.97
CA SER A 41 2.64 17.14 -25.31
C SER A 41 2.87 18.30 -24.34
N ARG A 42 2.53 18.11 -23.07
CA ARG A 42 2.74 19.07 -21.97
C ARG A 42 2.84 18.35 -20.61
N PRO A 43 3.44 18.99 -19.58
CA PRO A 43 3.52 18.41 -18.23
C PRO A 43 2.14 18.03 -17.67
N VAL A 44 2.11 17.00 -16.83
CA VAL A 44 0.94 16.56 -16.08
C VAL A 44 1.23 16.54 -14.59
N ASP A 45 0.18 16.73 -13.78
CA ASP A 45 0.22 16.52 -12.34
C ASP A 45 -0.69 15.32 -12.01
N LEU A 46 -0.07 14.17 -11.76
CA LEU A 46 -0.77 12.93 -11.42
C LEU A 46 -0.82 12.75 -9.90
N ILE A 47 -1.99 12.82 -9.34
CA ILE A 47 -2.21 12.76 -7.89
C ILE A 47 -2.67 11.36 -7.49
N GLY A 48 -1.83 10.60 -6.78
CA GLY A 48 -2.21 9.30 -6.22
C GLY A 48 -3.04 9.39 -4.95
N ALA A 49 -3.93 8.42 -4.71
CA ALA A 49 -4.71 8.28 -3.48
C ALA A 49 -3.82 8.14 -2.23
N GLY A 50 -2.60 7.70 -2.41
CA GLY A 50 -1.58 7.57 -1.38
C GLY A 50 -0.24 7.22 -2.00
N ARG A 51 0.75 7.01 -1.13
CA ARG A 51 2.09 6.58 -1.51
C ARG A 51 2.28 5.13 -1.09
N THR A 52 2.97 4.36 -1.91
CA THR A 52 3.51 3.05 -1.52
C THR A 52 5.04 3.16 -1.46
N ASP A 53 5.63 2.42 -0.54
CA ASP A 53 7.10 2.38 -0.38
C ASP A 53 7.76 1.64 -1.54
N ALA A 54 9.08 1.75 -1.66
CA ALA A 54 9.87 0.97 -2.61
C ALA A 54 9.61 -0.53 -2.43
N GLY A 55 9.40 -1.25 -3.53
CA GLY A 55 9.13 -2.67 -3.55
C GLY A 55 7.68 -3.07 -3.25
N VAL A 56 6.81 -2.16 -2.82
CA VAL A 56 5.40 -2.44 -2.49
C VAL A 56 4.55 -2.44 -3.76
N HIS A 57 3.60 -3.39 -3.84
CA HIS A 57 2.73 -3.60 -4.98
C HIS A 57 1.36 -2.92 -4.83
N ALA A 58 0.61 -2.83 -5.93
CA ALA A 58 -0.80 -2.47 -5.90
C ALA A 58 -1.60 -3.23 -6.95
N ARG A 59 -2.82 -3.64 -6.58
CA ARG A 59 -3.83 -4.15 -7.51
C ARG A 59 -4.82 -3.08 -7.96
N ALA A 60 -5.01 -2.04 -7.16
CA ALA A 60 -5.96 -0.97 -7.45
C ALA A 60 -5.56 0.35 -6.77
N MET A 61 -4.36 0.85 -7.08
CA MET A 61 -4.04 2.25 -6.78
C MET A 61 -4.95 3.14 -7.60
N VAL A 62 -5.47 4.20 -6.99
CA VAL A 62 -6.25 5.20 -7.70
C VAL A 62 -5.44 6.49 -7.83
N ALA A 63 -5.50 7.11 -9.00
CA ALA A 63 -4.94 8.43 -9.24
C ALA A 63 -5.95 9.33 -9.94
N SER A 64 -5.81 10.65 -9.77
CA SER A 64 -6.53 11.67 -10.54
C SER A 64 -5.55 12.49 -11.37
N VAL A 65 -5.97 12.88 -12.57
CA VAL A 65 -5.18 13.71 -13.48
C VAL A 65 -6.11 14.55 -14.36
N ARG A 66 -5.69 15.79 -14.64
CA ARG A 66 -6.36 16.65 -15.62
C ARG A 66 -5.69 16.53 -16.98
N LEU A 67 -6.48 16.27 -18.02
CA LEU A 67 -5.98 16.11 -19.37
C LEU A 67 -6.84 16.93 -20.36
N ASP A 68 -6.19 17.56 -21.33
CA ASP A 68 -6.84 18.22 -22.46
C ASP A 68 -6.53 17.44 -23.74
N VAL A 69 -7.21 16.31 -23.90
CA VAL A 69 -7.03 15.40 -25.03
C VAL A 69 -8.39 15.09 -25.67
N ARG A 70 -8.38 14.90 -27.01
CA ARG A 70 -9.58 14.48 -27.76
C ARG A 70 -9.59 12.95 -27.90
N ARG A 71 -9.64 12.25 -26.75
CA ARG A 71 -9.67 10.77 -26.69
C ARG A 71 -10.70 10.31 -25.67
N SER A 72 -11.31 9.16 -25.91
CA SER A 72 -12.17 8.51 -24.94
C SER A 72 -11.35 7.97 -23.76
N PRO A 73 -11.96 7.70 -22.60
CA PRO A 73 -11.29 7.04 -21.47
C PRO A 73 -10.63 5.72 -21.87
N GLU A 74 -11.26 4.93 -22.74
CA GLU A 74 -10.74 3.65 -23.25
C GLU A 74 -9.49 3.89 -24.11
N GLU A 75 -9.51 4.88 -25.00
CA GLU A 75 -8.36 5.22 -25.83
C GLU A 75 -7.18 5.74 -24.99
N ILE A 76 -7.44 6.48 -23.90
CA ILE A 76 -6.39 6.92 -22.96
C ILE A 76 -5.79 5.70 -22.27
N ARG A 77 -6.62 4.79 -21.74
CA ARG A 77 -6.17 3.54 -21.10
C ARG A 77 -5.29 2.72 -22.06
N ASP A 78 -5.75 2.51 -23.28
CA ASP A 78 -5.07 1.66 -24.25
C ASP A 78 -3.75 2.29 -24.73
N TYR A 79 -3.73 3.62 -24.88
CA TYR A 79 -2.48 4.35 -25.12
C TYR A 79 -1.50 4.19 -23.97
N MET A 80 -1.94 4.39 -22.72
CA MET A 80 -1.08 4.22 -21.56
C MET A 80 -0.50 2.80 -21.49
N ASN A 81 -1.33 1.78 -21.62
CA ASN A 81 -0.89 0.39 -21.57
C ASN A 81 0.05 -0.01 -22.72
N ARG A 82 -0.01 0.68 -23.85
CA ARG A 82 0.93 0.45 -24.96
C ARG A 82 2.36 0.91 -24.64
N TYR A 83 2.51 1.97 -23.85
CA TYR A 83 3.81 2.60 -23.60
C TYR A 83 4.34 2.43 -22.17
N LEU A 84 3.52 1.93 -21.25
CA LEU A 84 3.96 1.57 -19.91
C LEU A 84 4.78 0.28 -19.93
N PRO A 85 5.73 0.12 -18.99
CA PRO A 85 6.43 -1.16 -18.82
C PRO A 85 5.48 -2.24 -18.33
N ASP A 86 5.77 -3.52 -18.60
CA ASP A 86 4.96 -4.70 -18.23
C ASP A 86 4.58 -4.75 -16.73
N ALA A 87 5.38 -4.11 -15.88
CA ALA A 87 5.14 -4.05 -14.45
C ALA A 87 4.05 -3.05 -14.01
N ILE A 88 3.51 -2.23 -14.93
CA ILE A 88 2.48 -1.21 -14.64
C ILE A 88 1.35 -1.34 -15.66
N ALA A 89 0.12 -1.45 -15.18
CA ALA A 89 -1.06 -1.47 -16.04
C ALA A 89 -2.14 -0.51 -15.52
N VAL A 90 -2.71 0.28 -16.42
CA VAL A 90 -3.93 1.06 -16.17
C VAL A 90 -5.12 0.16 -16.46
N ARG A 91 -5.85 -0.22 -15.42
CA ARG A 91 -7.00 -1.13 -15.51
C ARG A 91 -8.26 -0.42 -16.00
N GLU A 92 -8.42 0.81 -15.57
CA GLU A 92 -9.59 1.61 -15.87
C GLU A 92 -9.23 3.09 -15.90
N VAL A 93 -9.85 3.83 -16.83
CA VAL A 93 -9.88 5.30 -16.86
C VAL A 93 -11.35 5.71 -16.92
N LYS A 94 -11.76 6.66 -16.08
CA LYS A 94 -13.10 7.23 -16.07
C LYS A 94 -13.02 8.75 -16.01
N GLU A 95 -13.91 9.46 -16.69
CA GLU A 95 -14.13 10.86 -16.41
C GLU A 95 -14.64 11.02 -14.98
N ALA A 96 -14.12 11.98 -14.28
CA ALA A 96 -14.49 12.30 -12.90
C ALA A 96 -14.97 13.74 -12.81
N SER A 97 -15.71 14.06 -11.74
CA SER A 97 -16.09 15.44 -11.49
C SER A 97 -14.86 16.32 -11.34
N ASP A 98 -14.97 17.61 -11.66
CA ASP A 98 -13.87 18.58 -11.52
C ASP A 98 -13.35 18.70 -10.07
N ARG A 99 -14.19 18.34 -9.09
CA ARG A 99 -13.83 18.36 -7.67
C ARG A 99 -13.22 17.06 -7.17
N PHE A 100 -13.21 16.01 -8.00
CA PHE A 100 -12.64 14.73 -7.58
C PHE A 100 -11.12 14.85 -7.42
N HIS A 101 -10.64 14.44 -6.25
CA HIS A 101 -9.24 14.42 -5.90
C HIS A 101 -8.91 13.05 -5.29
N ALA A 102 -8.07 12.26 -5.94
CA ALA A 102 -7.82 10.86 -5.56
C ALA A 102 -7.41 10.69 -4.10
N ARG A 103 -6.68 11.65 -3.51
CA ARG A 103 -6.20 11.56 -2.13
C ARG A 103 -7.22 12.05 -1.10
N TYR A 104 -7.87 13.19 -1.36
CA TYR A 104 -8.72 13.85 -0.36
C TYR A 104 -10.13 13.28 -0.30
N ASN A 105 -10.61 12.68 -1.39
CA ASN A 105 -11.92 12.02 -1.40
C ASN A 105 -11.85 10.53 -1.03
N ALA A 106 -10.66 9.96 -0.78
CA ALA A 106 -10.53 8.58 -0.34
C ALA A 106 -11.07 8.41 1.08
N LEU A 107 -12.03 7.50 1.25
CA LEU A 107 -12.68 7.16 2.52
C LEU A 107 -11.92 6.07 3.28
N GLY A 108 -11.32 5.13 2.55
CA GLY A 108 -10.58 4.02 3.13
C GLY A 108 -9.60 3.36 2.15
N LYS A 109 -8.72 2.52 2.69
CA LYS A 109 -7.76 1.73 1.91
C LYS A 109 -7.65 0.34 2.49
N THR A 110 -7.64 -0.65 1.60
CA THR A 110 -7.40 -2.05 1.96
C THR A 110 -6.02 -2.46 1.50
N TYR A 111 -5.22 -2.96 2.43
CA TYR A 111 -3.93 -3.58 2.14
C TYR A 111 -3.98 -5.07 2.47
N ARG A 112 -3.21 -5.86 1.73
CA ARG A 112 -2.93 -7.26 2.06
C ARG A 112 -1.43 -7.47 2.17
N TYR A 113 -1.03 -8.14 3.23
CA TYR A 113 0.33 -8.63 3.39
C TYR A 113 0.31 -10.16 3.37
N THR A 114 1.21 -10.78 2.61
CA THR A 114 1.28 -12.23 2.46
C THR A 114 2.61 -12.75 2.97
N CYS A 115 2.57 -13.62 3.98
CA CYS A 115 3.70 -14.44 4.40
C CYS A 115 3.59 -15.83 3.82
N PHE A 116 4.73 -16.45 3.51
CA PHE A 116 4.84 -17.83 3.08
C PHE A 116 5.54 -18.65 4.18
N ILE A 117 4.91 -19.76 4.56
CA ILE A 117 5.35 -20.67 5.63
C ILE A 117 5.62 -22.11 5.12
N GLY A 118 5.54 -22.32 3.81
CA GLY A 118 5.75 -23.65 3.21
C GLY A 118 7.21 -24.09 3.25
N PRO A 119 7.47 -25.40 3.18
CA PRO A 119 8.83 -25.98 3.28
C PRO A 119 9.67 -25.75 2.03
N VAL A 120 9.05 -25.45 0.88
CA VAL A 120 9.73 -25.27 -0.41
C VAL A 120 9.48 -23.85 -0.92
N LYS A 121 10.55 -23.12 -1.26
CA LYS A 121 10.47 -21.74 -1.75
C LYS A 121 9.49 -21.59 -2.93
N PRO A 122 8.58 -20.60 -2.90
CA PRO A 122 7.59 -20.36 -3.96
C PRO A 122 8.24 -19.57 -5.12
N VAL A 123 8.96 -20.27 -6.00
CA VAL A 123 9.78 -19.65 -7.07
C VAL A 123 9.02 -18.64 -7.91
N PHE A 124 7.77 -18.92 -8.25
CA PHE A 124 6.93 -18.02 -9.07
C PHE A 124 6.36 -16.84 -8.27
N ASP A 125 6.03 -17.06 -6.99
CA ASP A 125 5.42 -16.03 -6.14
C ASP A 125 6.42 -15.29 -5.25
N ARG A 126 7.72 -15.61 -5.33
CA ARG A 126 8.78 -15.08 -4.45
C ARG A 126 8.85 -13.55 -4.36
N LYS A 127 8.30 -12.85 -5.35
CA LYS A 127 8.24 -11.38 -5.38
C LYS A 127 7.02 -10.79 -4.68
N TYR A 128 6.07 -11.66 -4.28
CA TYR A 128 4.76 -11.22 -3.76
C TYR A 128 4.47 -11.80 -2.38
N VAL A 129 5.46 -12.44 -1.76
CA VAL A 129 5.35 -13.03 -0.42
C VAL A 129 6.64 -12.83 0.36
N THR A 130 6.52 -12.66 1.66
CA THR A 130 7.67 -12.69 2.57
C THR A 130 7.82 -14.10 3.14
N LEU A 131 9.01 -14.67 3.02
CA LEU A 131 9.31 -16.00 3.55
C LEU A 131 9.50 -15.92 5.06
N LEU A 132 8.83 -16.80 5.81
CA LEU A 132 9.09 -17.01 7.24
C LEU A 132 9.88 -18.30 7.43
N ASP A 133 10.84 -18.26 8.32
CA ASP A 133 11.66 -19.39 8.77
C ASP A 133 11.11 -20.10 10.01
N PHE A 134 9.89 -19.76 10.42
CA PHE A 134 9.19 -20.28 11.57
C PHE A 134 7.68 -20.38 11.30
N SER A 135 6.99 -21.20 12.09
CA SER A 135 5.52 -21.29 12.09
C SER A 135 4.98 -20.39 13.19
N PRO A 136 4.34 -19.25 12.86
CA PRO A 136 3.82 -18.35 13.89
C PRO A 136 2.51 -18.86 14.51
N ASP A 137 2.30 -18.52 15.79
CA ASP A 137 1.03 -18.72 16.49
C ASP A 137 0.00 -17.68 16.00
N THR A 138 -0.88 -18.12 15.08
CA THR A 138 -1.88 -17.25 14.47
C THR A 138 -2.95 -16.79 15.44
N GLU A 139 -3.24 -17.59 16.51
CA GLU A 139 -4.20 -17.19 17.54
C GLU A 139 -3.67 -16.04 18.40
N LYS A 140 -2.41 -16.11 18.84
CA LYS A 140 -1.77 -14.99 19.54
C LYS A 140 -1.76 -13.73 18.66
N MET A 141 -1.46 -13.87 17.37
CA MET A 141 -1.48 -12.72 16.44
C MET A 141 -2.88 -12.12 16.28
N ARG A 142 -3.95 -12.93 16.23
CA ARG A 142 -5.33 -12.44 16.15
C ARG A 142 -5.72 -11.64 17.40
N ARG A 143 -5.39 -12.14 18.60
CA ARG A 143 -5.61 -11.40 19.85
C ARG A 143 -4.89 -10.04 19.85
N ALA A 144 -3.63 -10.01 19.43
CA ALA A 144 -2.89 -8.75 19.29
C ALA A 144 -3.52 -7.81 18.23
N ALA A 145 -4.02 -8.36 17.11
CA ALA A 145 -4.70 -7.61 16.07
C ALA A 145 -6.00 -6.96 16.56
N GLU A 146 -6.76 -7.62 17.43
CA GLU A 146 -7.97 -7.07 18.05
C GLU A 146 -7.66 -5.80 18.88
N ILE A 147 -6.54 -5.78 19.62
CA ILE A 147 -6.11 -4.60 20.39
C ILE A 147 -5.70 -3.45 19.47
N LEU A 148 -5.12 -3.75 18.29
CA LEU A 148 -4.67 -2.75 17.32
C LEU A 148 -5.81 -2.18 16.47
N GLN A 149 -7.00 -2.80 16.46
CA GLN A 149 -8.16 -2.26 15.77
C GLN A 149 -8.76 -1.09 16.55
N GLY A 150 -9.32 -0.13 15.81
CA GLY A 150 -9.90 1.07 16.37
C GLY A 150 -9.14 2.34 16.00
N GLU A 151 -9.53 3.44 16.64
CA GLU A 151 -8.85 4.73 16.52
C GLU A 151 -7.77 4.84 17.57
N HIS A 152 -6.51 4.91 17.15
CA HIS A 152 -5.35 5.01 18.02
C HIS A 152 -4.33 6.02 17.49
N ASP A 153 -3.47 6.52 18.37
CA ASP A 153 -2.25 7.22 17.99
C ASP A 153 -1.17 6.21 17.57
N PHE A 154 -1.06 5.93 16.28
CA PHE A 154 -0.10 4.99 15.72
C PHE A 154 1.32 5.55 15.56
N ARG A 155 1.74 6.48 16.42
CA ARG A 155 3.09 7.07 16.36
C ARG A 155 4.19 6.01 16.44
N ALA A 156 4.05 4.99 17.31
CA ALA A 156 5.00 3.88 17.40
C ALA A 156 5.10 3.07 16.09
N PHE A 157 4.09 3.09 15.26
CA PHE A 157 4.02 2.39 13.98
C PHE A 157 4.32 3.30 12.78
N CYS A 158 4.92 4.47 13.00
CA CYS A 158 5.29 5.42 11.96
C CYS A 158 6.78 5.32 11.62
N GLY A 159 7.10 5.06 10.35
CA GLY A 159 8.48 5.05 9.85
C GLY A 159 9.14 6.42 9.76
N ASN A 160 8.38 7.51 9.96
CA ASN A 160 8.89 8.87 9.98
C ASN A 160 8.93 9.44 11.41
N PRO A 161 10.09 9.44 12.08
CA PRO A 161 10.22 9.95 13.44
C PRO A 161 9.98 11.46 13.56
N ARG A 162 10.08 12.19 12.43
CA ARG A 162 9.87 13.65 12.36
C ARG A 162 8.46 14.03 11.89
N MET A 163 7.49 13.14 12.02
CA MET A 163 6.10 13.39 11.61
C MET A 163 5.51 14.55 12.41
N LYS A 164 5.18 15.65 11.71
CA LYS A 164 4.56 16.84 12.30
C LYS A 164 3.02 16.81 12.28
N LYS A 165 2.44 16.02 11.36
CA LYS A 165 0.98 15.86 11.24
C LYS A 165 0.48 14.82 12.26
N SER A 166 -0.82 14.82 12.54
CA SER A 166 -1.44 13.83 13.42
C SER A 166 -1.08 12.41 13.00
N THR A 167 -0.75 11.59 13.98
CA THR A 167 -0.49 10.15 13.86
C THR A 167 -1.68 9.29 14.27
N VAL A 168 -2.80 9.93 14.65
CA VAL A 168 -4.07 9.24 14.92
C VAL A 168 -4.66 8.70 13.62
N ARG A 169 -5.03 7.42 13.62
CA ARG A 169 -5.67 6.74 12.47
C ARG A 169 -6.76 5.81 13.00
N LEU A 170 -7.78 5.59 12.16
CA LEU A 170 -8.75 4.52 12.35
C LEU A 170 -8.32 3.33 11.49
N VAL A 171 -8.04 2.20 12.14
CA VAL A 171 -7.87 0.90 11.50
C VAL A 171 -9.04 0.03 11.95
N ASP A 172 -10.04 -0.09 11.10
CA ASP A 172 -11.30 -0.76 11.44
C ASP A 172 -11.25 -2.27 11.22
N THR A 173 -10.29 -2.77 10.44
CA THR A 173 -10.13 -4.20 10.18
C THR A 173 -8.66 -4.60 10.18
N ILE A 174 -8.34 -5.61 10.99
CA ILE A 174 -7.11 -6.40 10.88
C ILE A 174 -7.52 -7.86 10.92
N GLN A 175 -7.52 -8.52 9.75
CA GLN A 175 -7.90 -9.92 9.63
C GLN A 175 -6.68 -10.77 9.32
N ILE A 176 -6.53 -11.92 10.00
CA ILE A 176 -5.43 -12.87 9.82
C ILE A 176 -6.02 -14.22 9.43
N GLU A 177 -5.73 -14.63 8.20
CA GLU A 177 -6.16 -15.92 7.65
C GLU A 177 -4.96 -16.83 7.41
N GLU A 178 -5.04 -18.05 7.90
CA GLU A 178 -4.08 -19.10 7.58
C GLU A 178 -4.60 -19.95 6.41
N ARG A 179 -3.78 -20.16 5.41
CA ARG A 179 -4.11 -20.93 4.21
C ARG A 179 -2.93 -21.83 3.85
N LYS A 180 -3.07 -23.13 4.01
CA LYS A 180 -2.09 -24.16 3.63
C LYS A 180 -0.61 -23.77 3.90
N ASP A 181 0.00 -23.00 3.01
CA ASP A 181 1.41 -22.58 3.04
C ASP A 181 1.58 -21.06 3.19
N ARG A 182 0.52 -20.33 3.54
CA ARG A 182 0.49 -18.85 3.61
C ARG A 182 -0.29 -18.34 4.80
N ILE A 183 0.13 -17.16 5.26
CA ILE A 183 -0.64 -16.35 6.19
C ILE A 183 -0.92 -15.03 5.49
N LEU A 184 -2.20 -14.66 5.46
CA LEU A 184 -2.71 -13.44 4.85
C LEU A 184 -3.14 -12.47 5.95
N PHE A 185 -2.55 -11.29 5.96
CA PHE A 185 -2.96 -10.18 6.81
C PHE A 185 -3.72 -9.18 5.94
N THR A 186 -4.97 -8.90 6.25
CA THR A 186 -5.76 -7.87 5.57
C THR A 186 -6.01 -6.72 6.53
N PHE A 187 -5.64 -5.50 6.11
CA PHE A 187 -5.83 -4.27 6.87
C PHE A 187 -6.76 -3.35 6.09
N HIS A 188 -7.78 -2.82 6.77
CA HIS A 188 -8.57 -1.71 6.26
C HIS A 188 -8.54 -0.56 7.26
N GLY A 189 -8.61 0.69 6.76
CA GLY A 189 -8.65 1.90 7.58
C GLY A 189 -8.69 3.16 6.74
N THR A 190 -8.99 4.29 7.37
CA THR A 190 -9.15 5.59 6.70
C THR A 190 -7.84 6.13 6.11
N GLY A 191 -6.69 5.70 6.65
CA GLY A 191 -5.37 6.05 6.16
C GLY A 191 -4.26 5.40 6.98
N PHE A 192 -3.07 5.33 6.39
CA PHE A 192 -1.90 4.71 7.01
C PHE A 192 -0.72 5.67 6.99
N LEU A 193 0.10 5.61 8.04
CA LEU A 193 1.37 6.35 8.14
C LEU A 193 2.45 5.67 7.29
N GLN A 194 3.58 6.34 7.13
CA GLN A 194 4.73 5.76 6.41
C GLN A 194 5.16 4.44 7.07
N ASN A 195 5.29 3.38 6.28
CA ASN A 195 5.62 2.01 6.70
C ASN A 195 4.64 1.37 7.69
N MET A 196 3.53 2.01 8.05
CA MET A 196 2.67 1.59 9.16
C MET A 196 2.22 0.13 9.04
N VAL A 197 1.65 -0.28 7.89
CA VAL A 197 1.17 -1.67 7.71
C VAL A 197 2.31 -2.67 7.87
N ARG A 198 3.49 -2.37 7.35
CA ARG A 198 4.67 -3.25 7.46
C ARG A 198 5.19 -3.35 8.89
N ILE A 199 5.11 -2.26 9.67
CA ILE A 199 5.49 -2.26 11.09
C ILE A 199 4.45 -3.02 11.91
N LEU A 200 3.15 -2.86 11.61
CA LEU A 200 2.09 -3.66 12.24
C LEU A 200 2.30 -5.16 11.99
N VAL A 201 2.58 -5.56 10.74
CA VAL A 201 2.89 -6.96 10.41
C VAL A 201 4.12 -7.45 11.18
N GLY A 202 5.22 -6.68 11.17
CA GLY A 202 6.43 -7.08 11.90
C GLY A 202 6.20 -7.24 13.40
N THR A 203 5.36 -6.38 14.00
CA THR A 203 4.95 -6.48 15.40
C THR A 203 4.11 -7.74 15.66
N LEU A 204 3.12 -8.00 14.83
CA LEU A 204 2.29 -9.21 14.92
C LEU A 204 3.13 -10.49 14.75
N LEU A 205 4.13 -10.47 13.88
CA LEU A 205 5.05 -11.61 13.71
C LEU A 205 5.94 -11.85 14.93
N GLU A 206 6.35 -10.82 15.68
CA GLU A 206 7.07 -10.98 16.96
C GLU A 206 6.17 -11.63 18.03
N VAL A 207 4.88 -11.26 18.07
CA VAL A 207 3.87 -11.94 18.90
C VAL A 207 3.69 -13.40 18.46
N GLY A 208 3.51 -13.64 17.16
CA GLY A 208 3.35 -15.00 16.61
C GLY A 208 4.58 -15.90 16.83
N ARG A 209 5.77 -15.31 16.90
CA ARG A 209 7.03 -16.02 17.23
C ARG A 209 7.14 -16.35 18.73
N GLY A 210 6.24 -15.82 19.56
CA GLY A 210 6.26 -16.00 21.00
C GLY A 210 7.30 -15.14 21.73
N ARG A 211 7.84 -14.11 21.10
CA ARG A 211 8.74 -13.15 21.76
C ARG A 211 8.00 -12.18 22.65
N TRP A 212 6.75 -11.88 22.31
CA TRP A 212 5.86 -11.00 23.04
C TRP A 212 4.49 -11.64 23.26
N GLU A 213 3.87 -11.36 24.39
CA GLU A 213 2.47 -11.69 24.57
C GLU A 213 1.58 -10.69 23.83
N PRO A 214 0.35 -11.08 23.43
CA PRO A 214 -0.55 -10.21 22.65
C PRO A 214 -0.80 -8.84 23.30
N GLU A 215 -0.88 -8.79 24.61
CA GLU A 215 -1.17 -7.58 25.41
C GLU A 215 -0.06 -6.52 25.30
N TYR A 216 1.18 -6.92 24.97
CA TYR A 216 2.30 -5.99 24.79
C TYR A 216 2.05 -4.95 23.69
N VAL A 217 1.18 -5.24 22.72
CA VAL A 217 0.85 -4.23 21.69
C VAL A 217 0.14 -3.00 22.25
N GLN A 218 -0.57 -3.14 23.40
CA GLN A 218 -1.13 -1.99 24.11
C GLN A 218 -0.02 -1.09 24.68
N GLU A 219 1.03 -1.69 25.26
CA GLU A 219 2.18 -0.93 25.78
C GLU A 219 2.90 -0.18 24.63
N ILE A 220 2.97 -0.77 23.45
CA ILE A 220 3.53 -0.11 22.24
C ILE A 220 2.69 1.10 21.84
N LEU A 221 1.35 0.98 21.82
CA LEU A 221 0.43 2.08 21.52
C LEU A 221 0.58 3.23 22.53
N ASP A 222 0.58 2.90 23.81
CA ASP A 222 0.66 3.88 24.91
C ASP A 222 2.03 4.57 24.96
N GLY A 223 3.09 3.81 24.69
CA GLY A 223 4.48 4.29 24.69
C GLY A 223 4.83 5.22 23.53
N LYS A 224 4.12 5.14 22.41
CA LYS A 224 4.28 6.00 21.21
C LYS A 224 5.73 6.07 20.68
N ASP A 225 6.57 5.13 21.03
CA ASP A 225 7.97 5.04 20.60
C ASP A 225 8.15 3.94 19.56
N ARG A 226 8.69 4.30 18.38
CA ARG A 226 8.99 3.36 17.30
C ARG A 226 9.90 2.21 17.74
N LYS A 227 10.73 2.41 18.74
CA LYS A 227 11.66 1.39 19.25
C LYS A 227 10.96 0.24 19.98
N LEU A 228 9.76 0.47 20.50
CA LEU A 228 8.95 -0.56 21.16
C LEU A 228 8.27 -1.48 20.14
N ALA A 229 7.95 -0.98 18.95
CA ALA A 229 7.29 -1.75 17.91
C ALA A 229 8.27 -2.70 17.19
N GLY A 230 7.73 -3.73 16.57
CA GLY A 230 8.47 -4.72 15.80
C GLY A 230 9.22 -4.16 14.59
N PRO A 231 10.03 -4.98 13.94
CA PRO A 231 10.76 -4.59 12.73
C PRO A 231 9.80 -4.22 11.61
N THR A 232 10.27 -3.39 10.67
CA THR A 232 9.50 -3.13 9.44
C THR A 232 9.58 -4.36 8.55
N ALA A 233 8.47 -5.06 8.36
CA ALA A 233 8.40 -6.24 7.49
C ALA A 233 8.82 -5.91 6.05
N PRO A 234 9.41 -6.86 5.30
CA PRO A 234 9.84 -6.66 3.92
C PRO A 234 8.72 -6.14 3.00
N PRO A 235 9.04 -5.36 1.96
CA PRO A 235 8.00 -4.72 1.12
C PRO A 235 7.29 -5.69 0.18
N GLU A 236 7.94 -6.77 -0.26
CA GLU A 236 7.44 -7.71 -1.27
C GLU A 236 6.16 -8.45 -0.86
N GLY A 237 5.91 -8.59 0.45
CA GLY A 237 4.66 -9.16 0.93
C GLY A 237 3.47 -8.21 0.84
N LEU A 238 3.68 -6.89 0.70
CA LEU A 238 2.64 -5.88 0.80
C LEU A 238 2.05 -5.49 -0.56
N CYS A 239 0.72 -5.48 -0.63
CA CYS A 239 -0.03 -5.03 -1.79
C CYS A 239 -1.22 -4.16 -1.38
N LEU A 240 -1.36 -2.98 -2.01
CA LEU A 240 -2.58 -2.17 -1.95
C LEU A 240 -3.67 -2.85 -2.80
N MET A 241 -4.74 -3.29 -2.16
CA MET A 241 -5.81 -4.06 -2.82
C MET A 241 -6.94 -3.18 -3.34
N LYS A 242 -7.29 -2.11 -2.60
CA LYS A 242 -8.45 -1.27 -2.91
C LYS A 242 -8.30 0.12 -2.28
N VAL A 243 -8.91 1.11 -2.92
CA VAL A 243 -9.17 2.45 -2.37
C VAL A 243 -10.67 2.70 -2.47
N ASP A 244 -11.30 3.10 -1.38
CA ASP A 244 -12.74 3.39 -1.28
C ASP A 244 -13.00 4.89 -1.41
N TYR A 245 -14.14 5.25 -2.08
CA TYR A 245 -14.59 6.61 -2.35
C TYR A 245 -16.07 6.77 -2.10
#